data_bf2d4638b3b7fb97c802d0f99d50e729
#
_entry.id   bf2d4638b3b7fb97c802d0f99d50e729
#
_cell.length_a   1.000
_cell.length_b   1.000
_cell.length_c   1.000
_cell.angle_alpha   90.00
_cell.angle_beta   90.00
_cell.angle_gamma   90.00
#
_symmetry.space_group_name_H-M   'P 1'
#
loop_
_entity.id
_entity.type
_entity.pdbx_description
1 polymer ?
#
loop_
_entity_poly.entity_id
_entity_poly.type
_entity_poly.pdbx_seq_one_letter_code
_entity_poly.pdbx_strand_id
1 'polypeptide(L)'
;MTDERIRVVEQGYDVLADRFLEWSQRVEGDPRPRLVERFMEGLRDGAAVVDLGCGAGVPTTARLAERFAVTGVDVSAEQLRRARALVPQARFVHADMTEFDPGEGSVDGVTACYSLTHLPAAHQPQMLRRIAAWLRPGGRLLASLGTGGGDWSGEWLGVPMFFSSIEPDAARAALAEAGLAIELDETVTIREPEGDATFLWLLATRPGSRPRGR
;
A
#
# COMPACT_ATOMS: atom_id res chain seq x y z
N MET A 1 10.77 -19.12 -4.01
CA MET A 1 12.02 -18.58 -3.37
C MET A 1 11.78 -17.11 -3.13
N THR A 2 11.64 -16.70 -1.89
CA THR A 2 11.47 -15.28 -1.53
C THR A 2 12.69 -14.47 -1.98
N ASP A 3 12.46 -13.34 -2.63
CA ASP A 3 13.52 -12.42 -3.06
C ASP A 3 14.33 -11.94 -1.84
N GLU A 4 15.66 -11.95 -1.92
CA GLU A 4 16.55 -11.54 -0.82
C GLU A 4 16.27 -10.10 -0.36
N ARG A 5 15.83 -9.22 -1.28
CA ARG A 5 15.46 -7.84 -0.96
C ARG A 5 14.25 -7.76 -0.04
N ILE A 6 13.27 -8.65 -0.22
CA ILE A 6 12.09 -8.74 0.66
C ILE A 6 12.50 -9.20 2.05
N ARG A 7 13.44 -10.12 2.18
CA ARG A 7 13.99 -10.53 3.48
C ARG A 7 14.70 -9.38 4.21
N VAL A 8 15.44 -8.55 3.48
CA VAL A 8 16.07 -7.34 4.05
C VAL A 8 14.99 -6.41 4.62
N VAL A 9 13.89 -6.20 3.90
CA VAL A 9 12.76 -5.38 4.36
C VAL A 9 12.10 -5.99 5.60
N GLU A 10 11.78 -7.30 5.58
CA GLU A 10 11.21 -8.03 6.71
C GLU A 10 12.06 -7.84 7.98
N GLN A 11 13.35 -8.19 7.89
CA GLN A 11 14.29 -8.08 9.02
C GLN A 11 14.48 -6.64 9.50
N GLY A 12 14.52 -5.69 8.56
CA GLY A 12 14.62 -4.27 8.85
C GLY A 12 13.43 -3.79 9.69
N TYR A 13 12.22 -4.06 9.27
CA TYR A 13 11.02 -3.65 10.00
C TYR A 13 10.79 -4.42 11.30
N ASP A 14 11.23 -5.67 11.42
CA ASP A 14 11.20 -6.39 12.69
C ASP A 14 12.09 -5.70 13.75
N VAL A 15 13.26 -5.19 13.34
CA VAL A 15 14.18 -4.46 14.23
C VAL A 15 13.69 -3.03 14.48
N LEU A 16 13.12 -2.37 13.47
CA LEU A 16 12.77 -0.95 13.53
C LEU A 16 11.44 -0.65 14.24
N ALA A 17 10.63 -1.63 14.56
CA ALA A 17 9.20 -1.44 14.84
C ALA A 17 8.88 -0.29 15.82
N ASP A 18 9.66 -0.09 16.91
CA ASP A 18 9.49 1.07 17.83
C ASP A 18 9.97 2.37 17.20
N ARG A 19 11.18 2.37 16.65
CA ARG A 19 11.79 3.56 16.04
C ARG A 19 10.99 4.06 14.85
N PHE A 20 10.42 3.14 14.06
CA PHE A 20 9.61 3.50 12.90
C PHE A 20 8.33 4.23 13.29
N LEU A 21 7.67 3.80 14.37
CA LEU A 21 6.46 4.48 14.86
C LEU A 21 6.77 5.90 15.34
N GLU A 22 7.84 6.09 16.11
CA GLU A 22 8.30 7.41 16.55
C GLU A 22 8.73 8.29 15.38
N TRP A 23 9.46 7.71 14.42
CA TRP A 23 9.90 8.39 13.21
C TRP A 23 8.71 8.86 12.37
N SER A 24 7.71 8.00 12.16
CA SER A 24 6.53 8.30 11.34
C SER A 24 5.69 9.48 11.89
N GLN A 25 5.72 9.70 13.21
CA GLN A 25 5.06 10.86 13.86
C GLN A 25 5.77 12.19 13.58
N ARG A 26 7.01 12.16 13.10
CA ARG A 26 7.82 13.34 12.77
C ARG A 26 7.79 13.70 11.29
N VAL A 27 7.12 12.90 10.48
CA VAL A 27 6.92 13.17 9.04
C VAL A 27 5.90 14.28 8.89
N GLU A 28 6.26 15.32 8.14
CA GLU A 28 5.38 16.47 7.88
C GLU A 28 4.84 16.43 6.44
N GLY A 29 3.61 16.90 6.26
CA GLY A 29 2.99 16.99 4.93
C GLY A 29 2.46 15.66 4.37
N ASP A 30 2.34 14.61 5.20
CA ASP A 30 1.80 13.31 4.79
C ASP A 30 0.34 13.44 4.27
N PRO A 31 0.07 13.14 2.99
CA PRO A 31 -1.26 13.26 2.44
C PRO A 31 -2.18 12.07 2.78
N ARG A 32 -1.65 10.98 3.39
CA ARG A 32 -2.43 9.77 3.71
C ARG A 32 -3.78 10.04 4.37
N PRO A 33 -3.88 10.86 5.43
CA PRO A 33 -5.16 11.05 6.10
C PRO A 33 -6.24 11.54 5.14
N ARG A 34 -5.93 12.55 4.33
CA ARG A 34 -6.84 13.11 3.33
C ARG A 34 -7.18 12.09 2.23
N LEU A 35 -6.18 11.37 1.73
CA LEU A 35 -6.37 10.45 0.62
C LEU A 35 -7.09 9.16 1.03
N VAL A 36 -6.88 8.69 2.27
CA VAL A 36 -7.65 7.57 2.84
C VAL A 36 -9.12 7.96 2.98
N GLU A 37 -9.45 9.17 3.46
CA GLU A 37 -10.85 9.65 3.47
C GLU A 37 -11.45 9.63 2.06
N ARG A 38 -10.73 10.17 1.08
CA ARG A 38 -11.18 10.18 -0.32
C ARG A 38 -11.39 8.78 -0.89
N PHE A 39 -10.53 7.82 -0.54
CA PHE A 39 -10.71 6.42 -0.88
C PHE A 39 -11.98 5.83 -0.23
N MET A 40 -12.21 6.12 1.05
CA MET A 40 -13.34 5.61 1.83
C MET A 40 -14.69 6.12 1.32
N GLU A 41 -14.77 7.36 0.81
CA GLU A 41 -16.02 7.96 0.28
C GLU A 41 -16.67 7.13 -0.83
N GLY A 42 -15.88 6.41 -1.64
CA GLY A 42 -16.36 5.61 -2.76
C GLY A 42 -16.80 4.20 -2.40
N LEU A 43 -16.71 3.79 -1.13
CA LEU A 43 -17.01 2.43 -0.67
C LEU A 43 -18.19 2.41 0.31
N ARG A 44 -19.02 1.35 0.22
CA ARG A 44 -20.11 1.12 1.17
C ARG A 44 -19.57 0.65 2.52
N ASP A 45 -20.32 0.87 3.59
CA ASP A 45 -20.01 0.32 4.91
C ASP A 45 -19.95 -1.22 4.86
N GLY A 46 -19.02 -1.80 5.61
CA GLY A 46 -18.76 -3.22 5.61
C GLY A 46 -18.05 -3.76 4.36
N ALA A 47 -17.58 -2.87 3.47
CA ALA A 47 -16.77 -3.28 2.30
C ALA A 47 -15.56 -4.11 2.71
N ALA A 48 -15.19 -5.09 1.89
CA ALA A 48 -13.97 -5.88 2.10
C ALA A 48 -12.76 -5.10 1.57
N VAL A 49 -11.84 -4.72 2.47
CA VAL A 49 -10.66 -3.93 2.13
C VAL A 49 -9.38 -4.66 2.53
N VAL A 50 -8.38 -4.66 1.67
CA VAL A 50 -7.02 -5.14 1.96
C VAL A 50 -6.10 -3.93 2.11
N ASP A 51 -5.30 -3.91 3.19
CA ASP A 51 -4.23 -2.92 3.43
C ASP A 51 -2.88 -3.62 3.29
N LEU A 52 -2.19 -3.39 2.17
CA LEU A 52 -0.91 -4.02 1.83
C LEU A 52 0.25 -3.24 2.43
N GLY A 53 1.11 -3.93 3.19
CA GLY A 53 2.16 -3.31 3.98
C GLY A 53 1.55 -2.47 5.11
N CYS A 54 0.65 -3.07 5.87
CA CYS A 54 -0.14 -2.37 6.89
C CYS A 54 0.68 -1.91 8.11
N GLY A 55 1.91 -2.41 8.27
CA GLY A 55 2.76 -2.11 9.42
C GLY A 55 2.07 -2.42 10.74
N ALA A 56 2.20 -1.51 11.72
CA ALA A 56 1.53 -1.61 13.01
C ALA A 56 0.00 -1.32 12.96
N GLY A 57 -0.57 -1.19 11.77
CA GLY A 57 -2.01 -0.95 11.59
C GLY A 57 -2.45 0.50 11.78
N VAL A 58 -1.54 1.38 12.14
CA VAL A 58 -1.84 2.82 12.36
C VAL A 58 -1.01 3.70 11.43
N PRO A 59 -1.60 4.78 10.85
CA PRO A 59 -2.99 5.21 11.03
C PRO A 59 -3.98 4.54 10.07
N THR A 60 -3.53 3.90 8.96
CA THR A 60 -4.38 3.52 7.81
C THR A 60 -5.36 2.41 8.16
N THR A 61 -4.88 1.22 8.56
CA THR A 61 -5.77 0.10 8.91
C THR A 61 -6.79 0.47 9.98
N ALA A 62 -6.35 1.21 11.03
CA ALA A 62 -7.22 1.65 12.11
C ALA A 62 -8.38 2.50 11.58
N ARG A 63 -8.08 3.48 10.72
CA ARG A 63 -9.10 4.36 10.13
C ARG A 63 -10.06 3.59 9.22
N LEU A 64 -9.53 2.69 8.39
CA LEU A 64 -10.33 1.84 7.51
C LEU A 64 -11.26 0.91 8.32
N ALA A 65 -10.77 0.34 9.41
CA ALA A 65 -11.50 -0.63 10.23
C ALA A 65 -12.66 -0.02 11.03
N GLU A 66 -12.81 1.31 11.07
CA GLU A 66 -13.99 1.97 11.62
C GLU A 66 -15.25 1.73 10.76
N ARG A 67 -15.08 1.46 9.45
CA ARG A 67 -16.20 1.30 8.51
C ARG A 67 -16.19 0.01 7.73
N PHE A 68 -15.04 -0.64 7.59
CA PHE A 68 -14.83 -1.73 6.64
C PHE A 68 -14.36 -3.02 7.32
N ALA A 69 -14.59 -4.16 6.65
CA ALA A 69 -13.95 -5.43 6.99
C ALA A 69 -12.52 -5.45 6.44
N VAL A 70 -11.54 -5.10 7.27
CA VAL A 70 -10.15 -4.91 6.83
C VAL A 70 -9.31 -6.14 7.07
N THR A 71 -8.52 -6.51 6.06
CA THR A 71 -7.42 -7.46 6.17
C THR A 71 -6.10 -6.71 5.93
N GLY A 72 -5.31 -6.49 6.98
CA GLY A 72 -3.94 -5.99 6.89
C GLY A 72 -2.96 -7.11 6.54
N VAL A 73 -2.08 -6.86 5.60
CA VAL A 73 -1.02 -7.80 5.17
C VAL A 73 0.32 -7.13 5.36
N ASP A 74 1.24 -7.81 6.03
CA ASP A 74 2.61 -7.31 6.21
C ASP A 74 3.60 -8.48 6.25
N VAL A 75 4.84 -8.22 5.83
CA VAL A 75 5.94 -9.19 5.85
C VAL A 75 6.61 -9.26 7.22
N SER A 76 6.50 -8.22 8.06
CA SER A 76 7.08 -8.16 9.40
C SER A 76 6.15 -8.77 10.46
N ALA A 77 6.63 -9.81 11.11
CA ALA A 77 5.89 -10.45 12.22
C ALA A 77 5.74 -9.51 13.42
N GLU A 78 6.74 -8.68 13.70
CA GLU A 78 6.73 -7.73 14.82
C GLU A 78 5.76 -6.57 14.56
N GLN A 79 5.69 -6.05 13.33
CA GLN A 79 4.67 -5.06 12.95
C GLN A 79 3.27 -5.62 13.16
N LEU A 80 3.02 -6.84 12.70
CA LEU A 80 1.72 -7.49 12.86
C LEU A 80 1.36 -7.82 14.30
N ARG A 81 2.35 -8.12 15.15
CA ARG A 81 2.11 -8.29 16.59
C ARG A 81 1.53 -7.01 17.20
N ARG A 82 2.08 -5.85 16.81
CA ARG A 82 1.59 -4.52 17.24
C ARG A 82 0.25 -4.20 16.63
N ALA A 83 0.07 -4.46 15.35
CA ALA A 83 -1.17 -4.22 14.65
C ALA A 83 -2.35 -4.94 15.30
N ARG A 84 -2.17 -6.21 15.72
CA ARG A 84 -3.19 -6.97 16.45
C ARG A 84 -3.56 -6.37 17.80
N ALA A 85 -2.62 -5.72 18.46
CA ALA A 85 -2.87 -5.04 19.73
C ALA A 85 -3.55 -3.67 19.55
N LEU A 86 -3.14 -2.92 18.51
CA LEU A 86 -3.63 -1.57 18.26
C LEU A 86 -4.98 -1.53 17.51
N VAL A 87 -5.24 -2.53 16.65
CA VAL A 87 -6.44 -2.58 15.80
C VAL A 87 -7.10 -3.98 15.88
N PRO A 88 -7.60 -4.39 17.06
CA PRO A 88 -8.11 -5.74 17.28
C PRO A 88 -9.35 -6.10 16.45
N GLN A 89 -10.02 -5.12 15.86
CA GLN A 89 -11.17 -5.30 14.97
C GLN A 89 -10.79 -5.68 13.53
N ALA A 90 -9.53 -5.54 13.13
CA ALA A 90 -9.05 -5.94 11.81
C ALA A 90 -8.45 -7.37 11.83
N ARG A 91 -8.45 -8.03 10.68
CA ARG A 91 -7.73 -9.28 10.47
C ARG A 91 -6.32 -8.97 9.98
N PHE A 92 -5.33 -9.77 10.42
CA PHE A 92 -3.94 -9.60 10.00
C PHE A 92 -3.34 -10.91 9.47
N VAL A 93 -2.70 -10.82 8.31
CA VAL A 93 -2.04 -11.92 7.60
C VAL A 93 -0.54 -11.62 7.48
N HIS A 94 0.29 -12.53 8.00
CA HIS A 94 1.73 -12.48 7.83
C HIS A 94 2.08 -13.11 6.47
N ALA A 95 2.41 -12.28 5.51
CA ALA A 95 2.74 -12.73 4.15
C ALA A 95 3.52 -11.64 3.40
N ASP A 96 4.33 -12.09 2.46
CA ASP A 96 4.82 -11.27 1.37
C ASP A 96 3.62 -10.88 0.46
N MET A 97 3.46 -9.59 0.18
CA MET A 97 2.36 -9.12 -0.68
C MET A 97 2.41 -9.70 -2.09
N THR A 98 3.58 -10.15 -2.56
CA THR A 98 3.73 -10.81 -3.86
C THR A 98 3.20 -12.25 -3.87
N GLU A 99 3.08 -12.88 -2.71
CA GLU A 99 2.54 -14.24 -2.54
C GLU A 99 1.08 -14.21 -2.05
N PHE A 100 0.65 -13.12 -1.43
CA PHE A 100 -0.71 -12.95 -0.96
C PHE A 100 -1.70 -12.89 -2.13
N ASP A 101 -2.81 -13.63 -2.03
CA ASP A 101 -3.89 -13.62 -3.01
C ASP A 101 -5.25 -13.78 -2.30
N PRO A 102 -6.08 -12.74 -2.26
CA PRO A 102 -7.44 -12.83 -1.73
C PRO A 102 -8.43 -13.45 -2.71
N GLY A 103 -8.02 -13.69 -3.95
CA GLY A 103 -8.84 -14.18 -5.05
C GLY A 103 -9.32 -13.07 -5.99
N GLU A 104 -9.57 -13.42 -7.25
CA GLU A 104 -10.05 -12.49 -8.28
C GLU A 104 -11.46 -11.96 -7.94
N GLY A 105 -11.65 -10.64 -8.08
CA GLY A 105 -12.94 -9.99 -7.81
C GLY A 105 -13.47 -10.19 -6.40
N SER A 106 -12.59 -10.38 -5.40
CA SER A 106 -12.97 -10.74 -4.03
C SER A 106 -13.07 -9.54 -3.09
N VAL A 107 -12.43 -8.40 -3.41
CA VAL A 107 -12.36 -7.23 -2.53
C VAL A 107 -12.99 -5.98 -3.15
N ASP A 108 -13.49 -5.11 -2.30
CA ASP A 108 -14.09 -3.84 -2.69
C ASP A 108 -13.04 -2.71 -2.73
N GLY A 109 -11.92 -2.88 -1.99
CA GLY A 109 -10.86 -1.90 -1.98
C GLY A 109 -9.49 -2.45 -1.60
N VAL A 110 -8.43 -1.79 -2.05
CA VAL A 110 -7.05 -2.05 -1.66
C VAL A 110 -6.35 -0.74 -1.36
N THR A 111 -5.64 -0.69 -0.24
CA THR A 111 -4.67 0.38 0.07
C THR A 111 -3.25 -0.19 0.05
N ALA A 112 -2.30 0.59 -0.47
CA ALA A 112 -0.87 0.27 -0.49
C ALA A 112 -0.08 1.57 -0.28
N CYS A 113 -0.11 2.08 0.97
CA CYS A 113 0.48 3.35 1.34
C CYS A 113 1.92 3.16 1.79
N TYR A 114 2.88 3.72 1.04
CA TYR A 114 4.33 3.62 1.28
C TYR A 114 4.90 2.20 1.31
N SER A 115 4.17 1.20 0.79
CA SER A 115 4.57 -0.21 0.84
C SER A 115 5.12 -0.75 -0.47
N LEU A 116 4.59 -0.29 -1.62
CA LEU A 116 5.06 -0.75 -2.93
C LEU A 116 6.52 -0.35 -3.21
N THR A 117 7.05 0.67 -2.53
CA THR A 117 8.45 1.06 -2.59
C THR A 117 9.42 -0.01 -2.07
N HIS A 118 8.93 -1.03 -1.38
CA HIS A 118 9.73 -2.17 -0.92
C HIS A 118 9.74 -3.36 -1.88
N LEU A 119 9.02 -3.26 -2.99
CA LEU A 119 9.12 -4.22 -4.09
C LEU A 119 10.16 -3.74 -5.11
N PRO A 120 10.96 -4.63 -5.70
CA PRO A 120 11.82 -4.27 -6.82
C PRO A 120 11.04 -3.52 -7.90
N ALA A 121 11.65 -2.47 -8.49
CA ALA A 121 11.00 -1.62 -9.48
C ALA A 121 10.35 -2.42 -10.62
N ALA A 122 11.04 -3.48 -11.09
CA ALA A 122 10.54 -4.37 -12.15
C ALA A 122 9.27 -5.14 -11.74
N HIS A 123 8.99 -5.33 -10.44
CA HIS A 123 7.84 -6.09 -9.95
C HIS A 123 6.61 -5.20 -9.64
N GLN A 124 6.80 -3.90 -9.46
CA GLN A 124 5.71 -2.99 -9.11
C GLN A 124 4.58 -2.96 -10.15
N PRO A 125 4.83 -2.89 -11.47
CA PRO A 125 3.75 -2.94 -12.47
C PRO A 125 2.96 -4.24 -12.44
N GLN A 126 3.62 -5.38 -12.19
CA GLN A 126 2.94 -6.67 -12.05
C GLN A 126 2.06 -6.68 -10.80
N MET A 127 2.54 -6.12 -9.69
CA MET A 127 1.76 -6.03 -8.45
C MET A 127 0.51 -5.17 -8.65
N LEU A 128 0.62 -4.02 -9.32
CA LEU A 128 -0.53 -3.19 -9.66
C LEU A 128 -1.57 -3.95 -10.51
N ARG A 129 -1.15 -4.75 -11.48
CA ARG A 129 -2.06 -5.61 -12.26
C ARG A 129 -2.73 -6.69 -11.40
N ARG A 130 -2.01 -7.30 -10.46
CA ARG A 130 -2.60 -8.27 -9.52
C ARG A 130 -3.65 -7.62 -8.63
N ILE A 131 -3.35 -6.47 -8.06
CA ILE A 131 -4.30 -5.70 -7.26
C ILE A 131 -5.58 -5.40 -8.07
N ALA A 132 -5.42 -4.96 -9.32
CA ALA A 132 -6.56 -4.70 -10.21
C ALA A 132 -7.45 -5.94 -10.42
N ALA A 133 -6.85 -7.12 -10.54
CA ALA A 133 -7.60 -8.38 -10.67
C ALA A 133 -8.39 -8.72 -9.40
N TRP A 134 -7.88 -8.41 -8.21
CA TRP A 134 -8.58 -8.65 -6.93
C TRP A 134 -9.83 -7.79 -6.73
N LEU A 135 -9.83 -6.58 -7.31
CA LEU A 135 -10.92 -5.64 -7.14
C LEU A 135 -12.20 -6.11 -7.84
N ARG A 136 -13.34 -5.99 -7.18
CA ARG A 136 -14.66 -6.09 -7.82
C ARG A 136 -14.92 -4.95 -8.80
N PRO A 137 -15.84 -5.09 -9.74
CA PRO A 137 -16.34 -3.94 -10.49
C PRO A 137 -16.82 -2.83 -9.55
N GLY A 138 -16.33 -1.60 -9.73
CA GLY A 138 -16.52 -0.49 -8.81
C GLY A 138 -15.56 -0.44 -7.64
N GLY A 139 -14.69 -1.44 -7.48
CA GLY A 139 -13.67 -1.48 -6.42
C GLY A 139 -12.54 -0.48 -6.65
N ARG A 140 -11.87 -0.07 -5.59
CA ARG A 140 -10.92 1.06 -5.59
C ARG A 140 -9.53 0.66 -5.10
N LEU A 141 -8.52 1.29 -5.66
CA LEU A 141 -7.12 1.24 -5.23
C LEU A 141 -6.66 2.62 -4.79
N LEU A 142 -6.07 2.73 -3.61
CA LEU A 142 -5.22 3.85 -3.22
C LEU A 142 -3.78 3.35 -3.04
N ALA A 143 -2.85 3.88 -3.82
CA ALA A 143 -1.45 3.48 -3.75
C ALA A 143 -0.52 4.68 -3.75
N SER A 144 0.61 4.56 -3.06
CA SER A 144 1.75 5.46 -3.22
C SER A 144 2.97 4.70 -3.74
N LEU A 145 3.71 5.33 -4.64
CA LEU A 145 4.94 4.81 -5.23
C LEU A 145 6.05 5.86 -5.11
N GLY A 146 7.28 5.42 -4.89
CA GLY A 146 8.43 6.31 -4.97
C GLY A 146 8.63 6.82 -6.39
N THR A 147 9.16 8.03 -6.53
CA THR A 147 9.51 8.64 -7.81
C THR A 147 11.03 8.70 -7.97
N GLY A 148 11.52 8.74 -9.22
CA GLY A 148 12.95 8.90 -9.51
C GLY A 148 13.62 7.69 -10.12
N GLY A 149 12.93 6.57 -10.22
CA GLY A 149 13.37 5.35 -10.93
C GLY A 149 14.52 4.58 -10.26
N GLY A 150 14.37 3.27 -10.17
CA GLY A 150 15.40 2.33 -9.77
C GLY A 150 15.31 1.77 -8.36
N ASP A 151 16.20 0.80 -8.14
CA ASP A 151 16.35 0.09 -6.87
C ASP A 151 17.47 0.74 -6.04
N TRP A 152 17.26 0.83 -4.74
CA TRP A 152 18.25 1.31 -3.78
C TRP A 152 18.36 0.33 -2.60
N SER A 153 19.59 0.05 -2.18
CA SER A 153 19.87 -0.72 -0.96
C SER A 153 20.91 0.02 -0.14
N GLY A 154 20.69 0.14 1.15
CA GLY A 154 21.58 0.87 2.05
C GLY A 154 21.12 0.80 3.49
N GLU A 155 21.71 1.63 4.33
CA GLU A 155 21.29 1.77 5.72
C GLU A 155 20.18 2.84 5.83
N TRP A 156 19.09 2.50 6.51
CA TRP A 156 18.02 3.42 6.85
C TRP A 156 17.60 3.22 8.31
N LEU A 157 17.59 4.29 9.05
CA LEU A 157 17.33 4.27 10.51
C LEU A 157 18.22 3.26 11.27
N GLY A 158 19.48 3.05 10.81
CA GLY A 158 20.46 2.18 11.45
C GLY A 158 20.28 0.68 11.18
N VAL A 159 19.53 0.31 10.14
CA VAL A 159 19.41 -1.09 9.67
C VAL A 159 19.54 -1.16 8.15
N PRO A 160 19.99 -2.31 7.58
CA PRO A 160 19.89 -2.54 6.15
C PRO A 160 18.42 -2.46 5.69
N MET A 161 18.19 -1.76 4.58
CA MET A 161 16.86 -1.60 4.00
C MET A 161 16.95 -1.58 2.47
N PHE A 162 15.85 -1.94 1.84
CA PHE A 162 15.65 -1.86 0.41
C PHE A 162 14.46 -0.96 0.08
N PHE A 163 14.68 -0.04 -0.84
CA PHE A 163 13.65 0.80 -1.45
C PHE A 163 13.75 0.76 -2.96
N SER A 164 12.67 1.07 -3.62
CA SER A 164 12.66 1.23 -5.07
C SER A 164 11.61 2.24 -5.50
N SER A 165 11.77 2.72 -6.71
CA SER A 165 10.81 3.61 -7.35
C SER A 165 10.68 3.27 -8.83
N ILE A 166 9.53 3.57 -9.41
CA ILE A 166 9.30 3.48 -10.84
C ILE A 166 8.95 4.85 -11.40
N GLU A 167 9.21 5.03 -12.69
CA GLU A 167 8.79 6.24 -13.37
C GLU A 167 7.26 6.40 -13.27
N PRO A 168 6.74 7.60 -12.95
CA PRO A 168 5.30 7.82 -12.80
C PRO A 168 4.47 7.35 -13.98
N ASP A 169 4.96 7.53 -15.21
CA ASP A 169 4.27 7.08 -16.41
C ASP A 169 4.16 5.55 -16.51
N ALA A 170 5.15 4.81 -15.99
CA ALA A 170 5.09 3.36 -15.93
C ALA A 170 3.99 2.87 -14.95
N ALA A 171 3.79 3.56 -13.83
CA ALA A 171 2.70 3.26 -12.89
C ALA A 171 1.33 3.54 -13.52
N ARG A 172 1.18 4.69 -14.19
CA ARG A 172 -0.06 5.06 -14.91
C ARG A 172 -0.40 4.06 -16.00
N ALA A 173 0.60 3.69 -16.81
CA ALA A 173 0.44 2.69 -17.87
C ALA A 173 0.01 1.33 -17.30
N ALA A 174 0.63 0.86 -16.22
CA ALA A 174 0.28 -0.42 -15.59
C ALA A 174 -1.17 -0.44 -15.08
N LEU A 175 -1.67 0.65 -14.50
CA LEU A 175 -3.08 0.76 -14.08
C LEU A 175 -4.04 0.82 -15.26
N ALA A 176 -3.71 1.58 -16.29
CA ALA A 176 -4.53 1.67 -17.50
C ALA A 176 -4.63 0.33 -18.24
N GLU A 177 -3.49 -0.38 -18.40
CA GLU A 177 -3.42 -1.74 -18.98
C GLU A 177 -4.22 -2.75 -18.16
N ALA A 178 -4.25 -2.58 -16.84
CA ALA A 178 -5.05 -3.40 -15.93
C ALA A 178 -6.55 -3.03 -15.94
N GLY A 179 -6.95 -2.04 -16.72
CA GLY A 179 -8.34 -1.59 -16.87
C GLY A 179 -8.85 -0.72 -15.71
N LEU A 180 -7.96 -0.13 -14.90
CA LEU A 180 -8.32 0.81 -13.86
C LEU A 180 -8.41 2.24 -14.40
N ALA A 181 -9.44 2.97 -13.99
CA ALA A 181 -9.58 4.40 -14.27
C ALA A 181 -8.98 5.21 -13.12
N ILE A 182 -7.98 6.04 -13.42
CA ILE A 182 -7.34 6.91 -12.42
C ILE A 182 -8.27 8.11 -12.14
N GLU A 183 -8.64 8.29 -10.88
CA GLU A 183 -9.49 9.39 -10.40
C GLU A 183 -8.68 10.52 -9.77
N LEU A 184 -7.51 10.18 -9.20
CA LEU A 184 -6.58 11.13 -8.60
C LEU A 184 -5.16 10.70 -8.93
N ASP A 185 -4.35 11.69 -9.28
CA ASP A 185 -2.95 11.55 -9.67
C ASP A 185 -2.21 12.77 -9.13
N GLU A 186 -1.52 12.58 -8.01
CA GLU A 186 -0.81 13.66 -7.33
C GLU A 186 0.63 13.23 -7.01
N THR A 187 1.59 14.08 -7.31
CA THR A 187 2.96 13.95 -6.80
C THR A 187 3.11 14.84 -5.58
N VAL A 188 3.45 14.25 -4.44
CA VAL A 188 3.56 14.93 -3.15
C VAL A 188 4.95 14.71 -2.58
N THR A 189 5.61 15.81 -2.19
CA THR A 189 6.84 15.78 -1.43
C THR A 189 6.50 15.94 0.06
N ILE A 190 6.93 14.98 0.86
CA ILE A 190 6.84 15.01 2.32
C ILE A 190 8.20 15.33 2.92
N ARG A 191 8.21 15.90 4.11
CA ARG A 191 9.44 16.15 4.87
C ARG A 191 9.63 15.06 5.90
N GLU A 192 10.64 14.24 5.69
CA GLU A 192 11.13 13.25 6.64
C GLU A 192 12.27 13.84 7.49
N PRO A 193 12.57 13.29 8.68
CA PRO A 193 13.68 13.78 9.50
C PRO A 193 15.05 13.78 8.79
N GLU A 194 15.25 12.87 7.83
CA GLU A 194 16.48 12.70 7.06
C GLU A 194 16.53 13.56 5.79
N GLY A 195 15.39 14.13 5.35
CA GLY A 195 15.28 14.94 4.13
C GLY A 195 13.91 14.80 3.46
N ASP A 196 13.78 15.41 2.31
CA ASP A 196 12.55 15.38 1.54
C ASP A 196 12.42 14.06 0.74
N ALA A 197 11.23 13.47 0.77
CA ALA A 197 10.87 12.30 -0.03
C ALA A 197 9.65 12.57 -0.90
N THR A 198 9.69 12.16 -2.17
CA THR A 198 8.62 12.43 -3.13
C THR A 198 7.94 11.16 -3.57
N PHE A 199 6.61 11.16 -3.52
CA PHE A 199 5.77 10.03 -3.87
C PHE A 199 4.69 10.41 -4.88
N LEU A 200 4.45 9.52 -5.82
CA LEU A 200 3.27 9.53 -6.66
C LEU A 200 2.12 8.86 -5.91
N TRP A 201 1.00 9.54 -5.75
CA TRP A 201 -0.22 9.02 -5.19
C TRP A 201 -1.28 8.82 -6.26
N LEU A 202 -1.82 7.61 -6.34
CA LEU A 202 -2.82 7.23 -7.31
C LEU A 202 -4.07 6.69 -6.58
N LEU A 203 -5.22 7.28 -6.89
CA LEU A 203 -6.52 6.71 -6.56
C LEU A 203 -7.16 6.27 -7.87
N ALA A 204 -7.47 4.97 -7.98
CA ALA A 204 -8.01 4.41 -9.20
C ALA A 204 -9.19 3.48 -8.91
N THR A 205 -10.11 3.35 -9.86
CA THR A 205 -11.32 2.54 -9.73
C THR A 205 -11.39 1.51 -10.86
N ARG A 206 -11.76 0.28 -10.53
CA ARG A 206 -12.14 -0.72 -11.53
C ARG A 206 -13.53 -0.36 -12.06
N PRO A 207 -13.70 0.02 -13.34
CA PRO A 207 -15.01 0.38 -13.89
C PRO A 207 -16.05 -0.72 -13.67
N GLY A 208 -17.26 -0.34 -13.30
CA GLY A 208 -18.39 -1.26 -13.25
C GLY A 208 -18.69 -1.81 -14.64
N SER A 209 -19.14 -3.05 -14.75
CA SER A 209 -19.69 -3.56 -16.01
C SER A 209 -20.84 -2.66 -16.43
N ARG A 210 -20.74 -2.01 -17.60
CA ARG A 210 -21.90 -1.32 -18.19
C ARG A 210 -23.04 -2.32 -18.26
N PRO A 211 -24.27 -1.99 -17.81
CA PRO A 211 -25.41 -2.85 -18.06
C PRO A 211 -25.47 -3.08 -19.57
N ARG A 212 -25.44 -4.34 -19.99
CA ARG A 212 -25.72 -4.68 -21.40
C ARG A 212 -27.11 -4.13 -21.70
N GLY A 213 -27.16 -3.10 -22.54
CA GLY A 213 -28.42 -2.57 -23.02
C GLY A 213 -29.26 -3.71 -23.59
N ARG A 214 -30.50 -3.81 -23.13
CA ARG A 214 -31.51 -4.69 -23.71
C ARG A 214 -31.97 -4.13 -25.04
#